data_91ef37ac64f1816df7fefb5c1d4ea959
#
_entry.id   91ef37ac64f1816df7fefb5c1d4ea959
#
_cell.length_a   1.000
_cell.length_b   1.000
_cell.length_c   1.000
_cell.angle_alpha   90.00
_cell.angle_beta   90.00
_cell.angle_gamma   90.00
#
_symmetry.space_group_name_H-M   'P 1'
#
loop_
_entity.id
_entity.type
_entity.pdbx_description
1 polymer ?
#
loop_
_entity_poly.entity_id
_entity_poly.type
_entity_poly.pdbx_seq_one_letter_code
_entity_poly.pdbx_strand_id
1 'polypeptide(L)'
;MKSIYKYSLVALAVVGLTACNQEQAVAVDAPVELKTEAQKEAYSVGASIGTYMAGHIKEQEELGLKVDRSLIVTGFSEGLNSDLKLTQEEMQTILQKLDEKLNEKRQAQAAALAEKSLAESKAFLDANKAKEGVVTTDSGLQYEVITEGTGDKPTAEDTVKVHYVGTLTDGTEFDSSVARGEPATFPLNRVIPGWTEGVQLMPVGSKYKFVIPADLAYGDRDTGSIPANSTLVFEVELLDIQKADAPTADAAHEH
;
A
#
# COMPACT_ATOMS: atom_id res chain seq x y z
N MET A 1 1.35 -48.77 60.01
CA MET A 1 0.40 -49.16 58.94
C MET A 1 -0.12 -47.90 58.32
N LYS A 2 0.45 -47.41 57.25
CA LYS A 2 -0.15 -46.49 56.31
C LYS A 2 0.67 -46.52 55.01
N SER A 3 0.06 -47.09 53.99
CA SER A 3 0.55 -47.30 52.64
C SER A 3 0.60 -45.96 51.90
N ILE A 4 1.73 -45.67 51.24
CA ILE A 4 1.91 -44.50 50.36
C ILE A 4 1.92 -45.02 48.93
N TYR A 5 0.87 -44.73 48.19
CA TYR A 5 0.79 -44.98 46.74
C TYR A 5 1.56 -43.90 46.00
N LYS A 6 2.61 -44.30 45.27
CA LYS A 6 3.29 -43.47 44.26
C LYS A 6 2.57 -43.67 42.93
N TYR A 7 1.94 -42.60 42.40
CA TYR A 7 1.47 -42.57 41.00
C TYR A 7 2.58 -42.02 40.12
N SER A 8 3.05 -42.90 39.23
CA SER A 8 3.97 -42.52 38.15
C SER A 8 3.14 -42.07 36.97
N LEU A 9 3.21 -40.80 36.60
CA LEU A 9 2.61 -40.25 35.40
C LEU A 9 3.61 -40.39 34.24
N VAL A 10 3.33 -41.32 33.34
CA VAL A 10 4.02 -41.42 32.04
C VAL A 10 3.37 -40.41 31.10
N ALA A 11 4.09 -39.34 30.77
CA ALA A 11 3.69 -38.40 29.73
C ALA A 11 4.09 -38.93 28.37
N LEU A 12 3.11 -39.29 27.57
CA LEU A 12 3.28 -39.65 26.14
C LEU A 12 3.52 -38.34 25.36
N ALA A 13 4.69 -38.18 24.80
CA ALA A 13 5.00 -37.10 23.85
C ALA A 13 4.42 -37.45 22.49
N VAL A 14 3.37 -36.72 22.10
CA VAL A 14 2.88 -36.72 20.70
C VAL A 14 3.68 -35.63 19.95
N VAL A 15 4.57 -36.11 19.08
CA VAL A 15 5.26 -35.21 18.13
C VAL A 15 4.30 -34.88 16.99
N GLY A 16 3.63 -33.74 17.10
CA GLY A 16 2.90 -33.14 16.00
C GLY A 16 3.78 -32.14 15.28
N LEU A 17 4.24 -32.48 14.08
CA LEU A 17 4.88 -31.54 13.15
C LEU A 17 3.81 -30.58 12.59
N THR A 18 3.62 -29.45 13.26
CA THR A 18 3.02 -28.27 12.64
C THR A 18 4.09 -27.22 12.50
N ALA A 19 4.52 -27.00 11.25
CA ALA A 19 5.34 -25.85 10.89
C ALA A 19 4.49 -24.58 11.04
N CYS A 20 4.38 -24.06 12.27
CA CYS A 20 3.94 -22.71 12.53
C CYS A 20 5.18 -21.83 12.61
N ASN A 21 5.23 -20.81 11.78
CA ASN A 21 6.16 -19.71 11.84
C ASN A 21 5.99 -19.05 13.23
N GLN A 22 6.73 -19.54 14.23
CA GLN A 22 6.76 -18.92 15.56
C GLN A 22 7.67 -17.70 15.46
N GLU A 23 7.09 -16.52 15.54
CA GLU A 23 7.83 -15.33 15.93
C GLU A 23 8.63 -15.66 17.19
N GLN A 24 9.96 -15.67 17.08
CA GLN A 24 10.84 -15.88 18.22
C GLN A 24 10.67 -14.69 19.16
N ALA A 25 9.81 -14.85 20.16
CA ALA A 25 9.72 -13.90 21.24
C ALA A 25 11.07 -13.89 21.98
N VAL A 26 11.70 -12.73 22.05
CA VAL A 26 12.90 -12.52 22.86
C VAL A 26 12.49 -12.68 24.31
N ALA A 27 12.97 -13.72 24.99
CA ALA A 27 12.68 -13.96 26.39
C ALA A 27 13.34 -12.87 27.25
N VAL A 28 12.53 -12.02 27.85
CA VAL A 28 12.97 -11.13 28.93
C VAL A 28 12.66 -11.85 30.26
N ASP A 29 13.68 -12.14 31.02
CA ASP A 29 13.67 -13.05 32.18
C ASP A 29 12.95 -12.49 33.41
N ALA A 30 11.74 -12.06 33.35
CA ALA A 30 10.74 -11.98 34.42
C ALA A 30 9.62 -10.98 34.07
N PRO A 31 8.40 -11.11 34.56
CA PRO A 31 7.36 -10.10 34.40
C PRO A 31 7.80 -8.80 35.09
N VAL A 32 7.91 -7.72 34.32
CA VAL A 32 8.29 -6.40 34.83
C VAL A 32 7.05 -5.74 35.44
N GLU A 33 7.07 -5.47 36.76
CA GLU A 33 6.04 -4.65 37.41
C GLU A 33 6.42 -3.16 37.36
N LEU A 34 5.57 -2.35 36.76
CA LEU A 34 5.75 -0.90 36.68
C LEU A 34 4.99 -0.18 37.79
N LYS A 35 5.64 0.02 38.95
CA LYS A 35 5.01 0.58 40.16
C LYS A 35 5.16 2.10 40.27
N THR A 36 6.25 2.65 39.77
CA THR A 36 6.53 4.08 39.86
C THR A 36 6.45 4.77 38.50
N GLU A 37 6.23 6.08 38.49
CA GLU A 37 6.20 6.87 37.25
C GLU A 37 7.53 6.78 36.52
N ALA A 38 8.65 6.91 37.21
CA ALA A 38 9.99 6.77 36.63
C ALA A 38 10.21 5.40 35.95
N GLN A 39 9.66 4.31 36.53
CA GLN A 39 9.72 2.98 35.86
C GLN A 39 8.89 2.93 34.58
N LYS A 40 7.71 3.55 34.57
CA LYS A 40 6.86 3.64 33.37
C LYS A 40 7.52 4.49 32.29
N GLU A 41 8.12 5.62 32.66
CA GLU A 41 8.86 6.49 31.74
C GLU A 41 10.02 5.72 31.09
N ALA A 42 10.88 5.07 31.87
CA ALA A 42 12.00 4.29 31.35
C ALA A 42 11.54 3.13 30.46
N TYR A 43 10.50 2.39 30.87
CA TYR A 43 9.90 1.33 30.06
C TYR A 43 9.33 1.86 28.75
N SER A 44 8.63 2.99 28.78
CA SER A 44 8.04 3.60 27.59
C SER A 44 9.08 4.00 26.55
N VAL A 45 10.24 4.52 26.98
CA VAL A 45 11.36 4.82 26.09
C VAL A 45 11.86 3.55 25.41
N GLY A 46 12.14 2.49 26.18
CA GLY A 46 12.60 1.22 25.63
C GLY A 46 11.57 0.57 24.70
N ALA A 47 10.30 0.55 25.11
CA ALA A 47 9.20 0.00 24.30
C ALA A 47 9.00 0.76 22.99
N SER A 48 9.12 2.08 22.98
CA SER A 48 9.06 2.91 21.77
C SER A 48 10.16 2.53 20.78
N ILE A 49 11.40 2.42 21.25
CA ILE A 49 12.53 2.02 20.41
C ILE A 49 12.33 0.60 19.87
N GLY A 50 11.89 -0.33 20.74
CA GLY A 50 11.59 -1.71 20.36
C GLY A 50 10.50 -1.81 19.29
N THR A 51 9.42 -1.04 19.43
CA THR A 51 8.33 -0.99 18.44
C THR A 51 8.81 -0.46 17.09
N TYR A 52 9.61 0.61 17.10
CA TYR A 52 10.22 1.15 15.89
C TYR A 52 11.11 0.11 15.20
N MET A 53 11.99 -0.54 15.96
CA MET A 53 12.87 -1.58 15.43
C MET A 53 12.11 -2.81 14.92
N ALA A 54 10.99 -3.18 15.55
CA ALA A 54 10.18 -4.30 15.10
C ALA A 54 9.62 -4.09 13.68
N GLY A 55 9.24 -2.86 13.32
CA GLY A 55 8.85 -2.50 11.96
C GLY A 55 9.98 -2.71 10.94
N HIS A 56 11.18 -2.24 11.25
CA HIS A 56 12.35 -2.43 10.38
C HIS A 56 12.75 -3.91 10.25
N ILE A 57 12.67 -4.68 11.33
CA ILE A 57 12.96 -6.11 11.31
C ILE A 57 11.96 -6.83 10.41
N LYS A 58 10.66 -6.51 10.54
CA LYS A 58 9.61 -7.08 9.71
C LYS A 58 9.86 -6.84 8.22
N GLU A 59 10.20 -5.60 7.84
CA GLU A 59 10.57 -5.27 6.46
C GLU A 59 11.75 -6.11 5.95
N GLN A 60 12.80 -6.26 6.75
CA GLN A 60 13.96 -7.09 6.39
C GLN A 60 13.57 -8.56 6.20
N GLU A 61 12.71 -9.10 7.06
CA GLU A 61 12.19 -10.47 6.97
C GLU A 61 11.32 -10.66 5.73
N GLU A 62 10.48 -9.68 5.38
CA GLU A 62 9.68 -9.66 4.14
C GLU A 62 10.55 -9.63 2.88
N LEU A 63 11.71 -8.98 2.94
CA LEU A 63 12.74 -9.03 1.90
C LEU A 63 13.57 -10.33 1.89
N GLY A 64 13.22 -11.31 2.73
CA GLY A 64 13.86 -12.62 2.81
C GLY A 64 15.20 -12.62 3.54
N LEU A 65 15.46 -11.63 4.41
CA LEU A 65 16.63 -11.64 5.30
C LEU A 65 16.27 -12.36 6.61
N LYS A 66 17.23 -13.15 7.11
CA LYS A 66 17.10 -13.74 8.44
C LYS A 66 17.67 -12.74 9.46
N VAL A 67 16.83 -12.34 10.41
CA VAL A 67 17.22 -11.40 11.46
C VAL A 67 17.24 -12.11 12.80
N ASP A 68 18.37 -12.07 13.50
CA ASP A 68 18.48 -12.57 14.88
C ASP A 68 18.09 -11.45 15.84
N ARG A 69 16.84 -11.48 16.30
CA ARG A 69 16.28 -10.48 17.22
C ARG A 69 16.99 -10.50 18.59
N SER A 70 17.53 -11.65 19.00
CA SER A 70 18.24 -11.76 20.28
C SER A 70 19.57 -11.01 20.26
N LEU A 71 20.29 -11.08 19.13
CA LEU A 71 21.52 -10.31 18.94
C LEU A 71 21.26 -8.80 18.86
N ILE A 72 20.12 -8.37 18.31
CA ILE A 72 19.73 -6.95 18.30
C ILE A 72 19.52 -6.46 19.74
N VAL A 73 18.81 -7.23 20.57
CA VAL A 73 18.59 -6.88 21.99
C VAL A 73 19.92 -6.87 22.76
N THR A 74 20.80 -7.83 22.50
CA THR A 74 22.12 -7.89 23.11
C THR A 74 22.96 -6.67 22.72
N GLY A 75 23.04 -6.36 21.43
CA GLY A 75 23.78 -5.20 20.93
C GLY A 75 23.24 -3.87 21.49
N PHE A 76 21.92 -3.74 21.60
CA PHE A 76 21.29 -2.58 22.23
C PHE A 76 21.71 -2.44 23.72
N SER A 77 21.63 -3.53 24.47
CA SER A 77 22.04 -3.57 25.89
C SER A 77 23.52 -3.24 26.08
N GLU A 78 24.40 -3.82 25.24
CA GLU A 78 25.84 -3.56 25.28
C GLU A 78 26.15 -2.11 24.87
N GLY A 79 25.39 -1.56 23.93
CA GLY A 79 25.50 -0.14 23.53
C GLY A 79 25.18 0.82 24.68
N LEU A 80 24.14 0.54 25.47
CA LEU A 80 23.80 1.34 26.65
C LEU A 80 24.87 1.28 27.73
N ASN A 81 25.59 0.17 27.84
CA ASN A 81 26.63 -0.07 28.86
C ASN A 81 28.05 0.23 28.36
N SER A 82 28.21 0.71 27.14
CA SER A 82 29.52 0.97 26.51
C SER A 82 30.44 -0.27 26.45
N ASP A 83 29.87 -1.48 26.32
CA ASP A 83 30.58 -2.77 26.24
C ASP A 83 30.44 -3.40 24.85
N LEU A 84 30.62 -2.59 23.81
CA LEU A 84 30.47 -3.02 22.42
C LEU A 84 31.54 -4.04 22.01
N LYS A 85 31.13 -5.06 21.25
CA LYS A 85 32.02 -6.10 20.69
C LYS A 85 32.62 -5.71 19.33
N LEU A 86 32.09 -4.66 18.71
CA LEU A 86 32.56 -4.11 17.44
C LEU A 86 32.95 -2.66 17.62
N THR A 87 33.96 -2.25 16.90
CA THR A 87 34.34 -0.83 16.80
C THR A 87 33.30 -0.03 16.03
N GLN A 88 33.29 1.27 16.20
CA GLN A 88 32.37 2.15 15.46
C GLN A 88 32.57 2.06 13.95
N GLU A 89 33.82 1.92 13.49
CA GLU A 89 34.16 1.76 12.06
C GLU A 89 33.63 0.44 11.49
N GLU A 90 33.81 -0.67 12.24
CA GLU A 90 33.26 -1.98 11.84
C GLU A 90 31.71 -1.94 11.76
N MET A 91 31.03 -1.38 12.76
CA MET A 91 29.59 -1.22 12.75
C MET A 91 29.11 -0.39 11.56
N GLN A 92 29.76 0.74 11.29
CA GLN A 92 29.42 1.59 10.15
C GLN A 92 29.57 0.84 8.82
N THR A 93 30.66 0.11 8.64
CA THR A 93 30.92 -0.68 7.42
C THR A 93 29.89 -1.80 7.25
N ILE A 94 29.49 -2.48 8.33
CA ILE A 94 28.50 -3.56 8.31
C ILE A 94 27.11 -2.99 7.99
N LEU A 95 26.74 -1.87 8.60
CA LEU A 95 25.44 -1.21 8.36
C LEU A 95 25.33 -0.69 6.94
N GLN A 96 26.41 -0.14 6.37
CA GLN A 96 26.43 0.27 4.97
C GLN A 96 26.20 -0.91 4.02
N LYS A 97 26.88 -2.04 4.24
CA LYS A 97 26.68 -3.26 3.43
C LYS A 97 25.28 -3.83 3.60
N LEU A 98 24.70 -3.73 4.79
CA LEU A 98 23.30 -4.14 5.03
C LEU A 98 22.34 -3.27 4.25
N ASP A 99 22.55 -1.95 4.25
CA ASP A 99 21.71 -1.00 3.49
C ASP A 99 21.80 -1.24 1.97
N GLU A 100 23.01 -1.44 1.44
CA GLU A 100 23.22 -1.82 0.04
C GLU A 100 22.43 -3.11 -0.32
N LYS A 101 22.54 -4.14 0.50
CA LYS A 101 21.82 -5.42 0.31
C LYS A 101 20.30 -5.26 0.40
N LEU A 102 19.80 -4.42 1.31
CA LEU A 102 18.39 -4.12 1.42
C LEU A 102 17.88 -3.39 0.16
N ASN A 103 18.63 -2.42 -0.32
CA ASN A 103 18.28 -1.68 -1.52
C ASN A 103 18.25 -2.58 -2.77
N GLU A 104 19.25 -3.47 -2.94
CA GLU A 104 19.24 -4.46 -4.02
C GLU A 104 17.98 -5.36 -3.95
N LYS A 105 17.60 -5.82 -2.75
CA LYS A 105 16.42 -6.66 -2.60
C LYS A 105 15.12 -5.91 -2.85
N ARG A 106 14.98 -4.66 -2.38
CA ARG A 106 13.83 -3.82 -2.68
C ARG A 106 13.69 -3.59 -4.18
N GLN A 107 14.79 -3.28 -4.87
CA GLN A 107 14.80 -3.09 -6.32
C GLN A 107 14.39 -4.37 -7.07
N ALA A 108 14.94 -5.52 -6.67
CA ALA A 108 14.59 -6.81 -7.28
C ALA A 108 13.10 -7.16 -7.07
N GLN A 109 12.57 -6.91 -5.88
CA GLN A 109 11.16 -7.14 -5.56
C GLN A 109 10.25 -6.19 -6.36
N ALA A 110 10.60 -4.90 -6.42
CA ALA A 110 9.85 -3.92 -7.21
C ALA A 110 9.85 -4.27 -8.70
N ALA A 111 11.00 -4.68 -9.26
CA ALA A 111 11.10 -5.12 -10.65
C ALA A 111 10.24 -6.36 -10.94
N ALA A 112 10.28 -7.36 -10.07
CA ALA A 112 9.47 -8.56 -10.21
C ALA A 112 7.96 -8.25 -10.13
N LEU A 113 7.56 -7.33 -9.22
CA LEU A 113 6.19 -6.89 -9.10
C LEU A 113 5.73 -6.09 -10.34
N ALA A 114 6.58 -5.21 -10.86
CA ALA A 114 6.30 -4.44 -12.07
C ALA A 114 6.13 -5.34 -13.31
N GLU A 115 6.96 -6.37 -13.46
CA GLU A 115 6.84 -7.37 -14.55
C GLU A 115 5.53 -8.17 -14.41
N LYS A 116 5.22 -8.62 -13.22
CA LYS A 116 3.95 -9.31 -12.91
C LYS A 116 2.75 -8.41 -13.24
N SER A 117 2.76 -7.16 -12.77
CA SER A 117 1.69 -6.20 -13.04
C SER A 117 1.51 -5.94 -14.54
N LEU A 118 2.60 -5.82 -15.30
CA LEU A 118 2.53 -5.64 -16.75
C LEU A 118 1.85 -6.83 -17.45
N ALA A 119 2.22 -8.07 -17.06
CA ALA A 119 1.62 -9.27 -17.65
C ALA A 119 0.12 -9.40 -17.27
N GLU A 120 -0.23 -9.15 -16.02
CA GLU A 120 -1.62 -9.18 -15.52
C GLU A 120 -2.45 -8.07 -16.15
N SER A 121 -1.91 -6.85 -16.28
CA SER A 121 -2.54 -5.71 -16.95
C SER A 121 -2.87 -6.02 -18.40
N LYS A 122 -1.90 -6.56 -19.15
CA LYS A 122 -2.12 -6.94 -20.54
C LYS A 122 -3.22 -8.00 -20.68
N ALA A 123 -3.16 -9.06 -19.89
CA ALA A 123 -4.15 -10.13 -19.91
C ALA A 123 -5.56 -9.61 -19.55
N PHE A 124 -5.66 -8.71 -18.57
CA PHE A 124 -6.91 -8.11 -18.15
C PHE A 124 -7.51 -7.21 -19.24
N LEU A 125 -6.71 -6.34 -19.85
CA LEU A 125 -7.14 -5.46 -20.95
C LEU A 125 -7.64 -6.26 -22.16
N ASP A 126 -6.90 -7.30 -22.56
CA ASP A 126 -7.28 -8.17 -23.68
C ASP A 126 -8.62 -8.91 -23.39
N ALA A 127 -8.78 -9.43 -22.17
CA ALA A 127 -10.02 -10.09 -21.76
C ALA A 127 -11.20 -9.12 -21.62
N ASN A 128 -10.96 -7.91 -21.09
CA ASN A 128 -12.02 -6.93 -20.87
C ASN A 128 -12.54 -6.35 -22.19
N LYS A 129 -11.63 -6.10 -23.15
CA LYS A 129 -11.98 -5.64 -24.51
C LYS A 129 -12.96 -6.57 -25.24
N ALA A 130 -12.90 -7.87 -24.92
CA ALA A 130 -13.76 -8.88 -25.56
C ALA A 130 -15.16 -8.99 -24.95
N LYS A 131 -15.44 -8.27 -23.85
CA LYS A 131 -16.75 -8.29 -23.20
C LYS A 131 -17.77 -7.47 -23.98
N GLU A 132 -19.02 -7.94 -23.97
CA GLU A 132 -20.15 -7.19 -24.52
C GLU A 132 -20.35 -5.87 -23.76
N GLY A 133 -20.63 -4.79 -24.47
CA GLY A 133 -20.84 -3.46 -23.89
C GLY A 133 -19.56 -2.67 -23.59
N VAL A 134 -18.37 -3.27 -23.71
CA VAL A 134 -17.10 -2.57 -23.54
C VAL A 134 -16.68 -1.89 -24.84
N VAL A 135 -16.42 -0.60 -24.73
CA VAL A 135 -15.87 0.23 -25.82
C VAL A 135 -14.41 0.52 -25.53
N THR A 136 -13.55 0.42 -26.54
CA THR A 136 -12.13 0.81 -26.46
C THR A 136 -11.90 2.03 -27.33
N THR A 137 -11.31 3.08 -26.76
CA THR A 137 -10.93 4.31 -27.48
C THR A 137 -9.58 4.15 -28.20
N ASP A 138 -9.22 5.13 -29.02
CA ASP A 138 -7.94 5.13 -29.76
C ASP A 138 -6.72 5.21 -28.82
N SER A 139 -6.87 5.77 -27.64
CA SER A 139 -5.82 5.83 -26.61
C SER A 139 -5.62 4.50 -25.88
N GLY A 140 -6.56 3.56 -26.02
CA GLY A 140 -6.58 2.29 -25.31
C GLY A 140 -7.39 2.33 -24.00
N LEU A 141 -8.00 3.44 -23.63
CA LEU A 141 -8.98 3.50 -22.56
C LEU A 141 -10.15 2.58 -22.88
N GLN A 142 -10.60 1.78 -21.94
CA GLN A 142 -11.81 0.97 -22.09
C GLN A 142 -12.87 1.47 -21.11
N TYR A 143 -14.12 1.51 -21.57
CA TYR A 143 -15.24 1.88 -20.72
C TYR A 143 -16.49 1.06 -21.01
N GLU A 144 -17.31 0.94 -20.00
CA GLU A 144 -18.64 0.32 -20.04
C GLU A 144 -19.64 1.28 -19.40
N VAL A 145 -20.77 1.49 -20.06
CA VAL A 145 -21.87 2.31 -19.55
C VAL A 145 -22.73 1.45 -18.65
N ILE A 146 -22.68 1.70 -17.33
CA ILE A 146 -23.54 1.01 -16.35
C ILE A 146 -24.91 1.68 -16.30
N THR A 147 -24.92 3.01 -16.25
CA THR A 147 -26.13 3.82 -16.28
C THR A 147 -25.85 5.05 -17.12
N GLU A 148 -26.70 5.33 -18.09
CA GLU A 148 -26.61 6.53 -18.90
C GLU A 148 -27.31 7.70 -18.21
N GLY A 149 -26.62 8.83 -18.08
CA GLY A 149 -27.18 10.09 -17.59
C GLY A 149 -27.84 10.88 -18.70
N THR A 150 -28.52 11.96 -18.34
CA THR A 150 -29.22 12.84 -19.29
C THR A 150 -28.76 14.29 -19.24
N GLY A 151 -27.79 14.61 -18.37
CA GLY A 151 -27.25 15.96 -18.24
C GLY A 151 -26.17 16.29 -19.26
N ASP A 152 -25.53 17.43 -19.07
CA ASP A 152 -24.41 17.86 -19.92
C ASP A 152 -23.17 16.98 -19.71
N LYS A 153 -22.28 17.00 -20.70
CA LYS A 153 -20.94 16.40 -20.58
C LYS A 153 -19.92 17.49 -20.20
N PRO A 154 -18.94 17.14 -19.35
CA PRO A 154 -17.87 18.08 -19.02
C PRO A 154 -16.86 18.22 -20.17
N THR A 155 -16.15 19.34 -20.15
CA THR A 155 -14.92 19.55 -20.93
C THR A 155 -13.70 19.33 -20.05
N ALA A 156 -12.51 19.25 -20.62
CA ALA A 156 -11.26 19.08 -19.86
C ALA A 156 -11.01 20.22 -18.86
N GLU A 157 -11.52 21.40 -19.11
CA GLU A 157 -11.33 22.58 -18.26
C GLU A 157 -12.31 22.65 -17.06
N ASP A 158 -13.36 21.82 -17.11
CA ASP A 158 -14.39 21.84 -16.07
C ASP A 158 -13.93 21.12 -14.80
N THR A 159 -14.55 21.48 -13.70
CA THR A 159 -14.41 20.76 -12.42
C THR A 159 -15.62 19.85 -12.23
N VAL A 160 -15.38 18.58 -11.94
CA VAL A 160 -16.43 17.56 -11.79
C VAL A 160 -16.59 17.12 -10.34
N LYS A 161 -17.82 16.87 -9.94
CA LYS A 161 -18.18 16.24 -8.66
C LYS A 161 -18.61 14.81 -8.92
N VAL A 162 -17.93 13.85 -8.29
CA VAL A 162 -18.11 12.43 -8.57
C VAL A 162 -18.15 11.59 -7.29
N HIS A 163 -18.86 10.45 -7.36
CA HIS A 163 -18.53 9.30 -6.56
C HIS A 163 -17.69 8.32 -7.36
N TYR A 164 -16.69 7.71 -6.73
CA TYR A 164 -15.88 6.70 -7.40
C TYR A 164 -15.35 5.64 -6.45
N VAL A 165 -15.03 4.49 -7.02
CA VAL A 165 -14.26 3.41 -6.40
C VAL A 165 -13.17 3.02 -7.38
N GLY A 166 -11.92 3.09 -6.94
CA GLY A 166 -10.72 2.69 -7.70
C GLY A 166 -10.14 1.40 -7.17
N THR A 167 -9.97 0.40 -8.04
CA THR A 167 -9.41 -0.90 -7.71
C THR A 167 -8.31 -1.30 -8.69
N LEU A 168 -7.40 -2.17 -8.23
CA LEU A 168 -6.51 -2.92 -9.11
C LEU A 168 -7.31 -4.01 -9.86
N THR A 169 -6.66 -4.69 -10.80
CA THR A 169 -7.28 -5.76 -11.61
C THR A 169 -7.67 -7.00 -10.81
N ASP A 170 -7.08 -7.20 -9.64
CA ASP A 170 -7.41 -8.26 -8.67
C ASP A 170 -8.56 -7.89 -7.72
N GLY A 171 -9.09 -6.65 -7.83
CA GLY A 171 -10.16 -6.13 -6.97
C GLY A 171 -9.68 -5.42 -5.70
N THR A 172 -8.38 -5.32 -5.48
CA THR A 172 -7.82 -4.56 -4.34
C THR A 172 -8.17 -3.09 -4.48
N GLU A 173 -8.96 -2.54 -3.55
CA GLU A 173 -9.33 -1.13 -3.50
C GLU A 173 -8.12 -0.30 -3.05
N PHE A 174 -7.78 0.74 -3.80
CA PHE A 174 -6.71 1.67 -3.45
C PHE A 174 -7.22 3.09 -3.13
N ASP A 175 -8.41 3.45 -3.61
CA ASP A 175 -9.05 4.72 -3.31
C ASP A 175 -10.56 4.67 -3.57
N SER A 176 -11.36 5.32 -2.70
CA SER A 176 -12.82 5.33 -2.79
C SER A 176 -13.43 6.53 -2.10
N SER A 177 -14.14 7.37 -2.84
CA SER A 177 -14.97 8.43 -2.26
C SER A 177 -16.20 7.87 -1.53
N VAL A 178 -16.67 6.69 -1.96
CA VAL A 178 -17.81 6.01 -1.32
C VAL A 178 -17.41 5.54 0.08
N ALA A 179 -16.21 4.96 0.24
CA ALA A 179 -15.69 4.55 1.54
C ALA A 179 -15.48 5.75 2.49
N ARG A 180 -15.16 6.93 1.96
CA ARG A 180 -15.06 8.18 2.75
C ARG A 180 -16.42 8.77 3.12
N GLY A 181 -17.50 8.33 2.48
CA GLY A 181 -18.88 8.79 2.74
C GLY A 181 -19.24 10.15 2.10
N GLU A 182 -18.36 10.72 1.26
CA GLU A 182 -18.56 12.02 0.61
C GLU A 182 -18.06 12.03 -0.83
N PRO A 183 -18.74 12.74 -1.75
CA PRO A 183 -18.27 12.91 -3.12
C PRO A 183 -16.95 13.69 -3.16
N ALA A 184 -16.14 13.40 -4.17
CA ALA A 184 -14.93 14.14 -4.44
C ALA A 184 -15.12 15.13 -5.59
N THR A 185 -14.35 16.21 -5.59
CA THR A 185 -14.38 17.27 -6.61
C THR A 185 -13.00 17.45 -7.22
N PHE A 186 -12.89 17.36 -8.54
CA PHE A 186 -11.63 17.41 -9.27
C PHE A 186 -11.71 18.30 -10.51
N PRO A 187 -10.73 19.19 -10.73
CA PRO A 187 -10.48 19.76 -12.05
C PRO A 187 -10.03 18.65 -13.02
N LEU A 188 -10.72 18.46 -14.15
CA LEU A 188 -10.43 17.35 -15.07
C LEU A 188 -9.06 17.44 -15.74
N ASN A 189 -8.47 18.63 -15.84
CA ASN A 189 -7.11 18.82 -16.36
C ASN A 189 -6.00 18.53 -15.32
N ARG A 190 -6.36 18.08 -14.10
CA ARG A 190 -5.41 17.77 -13.02
C ARG A 190 -5.49 16.34 -12.49
N VAL A 191 -6.21 15.49 -13.19
CA VAL A 191 -6.32 14.05 -12.89
C VAL A 191 -5.50 13.23 -13.88
N ILE A 192 -5.46 11.92 -13.73
CA ILE A 192 -4.79 11.03 -14.68
C ILE A 192 -5.41 11.15 -16.08
N PRO A 193 -4.63 10.97 -17.17
CA PRO A 193 -5.12 11.14 -18.54
C PRO A 193 -6.38 10.31 -18.86
N GLY A 194 -6.45 9.07 -18.37
CA GLY A 194 -7.62 8.22 -18.54
C GLY A 194 -8.90 8.77 -17.90
N TRP A 195 -8.79 9.52 -16.80
CA TRP A 195 -9.94 10.24 -16.22
C TRP A 195 -10.30 11.48 -17.03
N THR A 196 -9.28 12.27 -17.44
CA THR A 196 -9.51 13.44 -18.29
C THR A 196 -10.24 13.05 -19.56
N GLU A 197 -9.87 11.95 -20.21
CA GLU A 197 -10.54 11.45 -21.40
C GLU A 197 -11.92 10.86 -21.07
N GLY A 198 -11.96 9.90 -20.12
CA GLY A 198 -13.15 9.08 -19.85
C GLY A 198 -14.33 9.88 -19.30
N VAL A 199 -14.08 10.79 -18.35
CA VAL A 199 -15.17 11.54 -17.69
C VAL A 199 -15.82 12.53 -18.66
N GLN A 200 -15.10 13.03 -19.69
CA GLN A 200 -15.69 13.84 -20.75
C GLN A 200 -16.72 13.08 -21.61
N LEU A 201 -16.71 11.74 -21.58
CA LEU A 201 -17.70 10.93 -22.26
C LEU A 201 -19.02 10.81 -21.48
N MET A 202 -19.00 11.11 -20.17
CA MET A 202 -20.12 10.90 -19.25
C MET A 202 -21.06 12.11 -19.22
N PRO A 203 -22.38 11.92 -19.51
CA PRO A 203 -23.39 12.91 -19.14
C PRO A 203 -23.57 12.95 -17.60
N VAL A 204 -23.91 14.09 -17.03
CA VAL A 204 -24.29 14.17 -15.60
C VAL A 204 -25.44 13.20 -15.28
N GLY A 205 -25.34 12.52 -14.16
CA GLY A 205 -26.25 11.46 -13.71
C GLY A 205 -25.89 10.07 -14.24
N SER A 206 -24.77 9.92 -15.00
CA SER A 206 -24.31 8.62 -15.47
C SER A 206 -23.38 7.92 -14.48
N LYS A 207 -23.33 6.59 -14.60
CA LYS A 207 -22.35 5.73 -13.94
C LYS A 207 -21.63 4.90 -14.99
N TYR A 208 -20.31 5.05 -15.07
CA TYR A 208 -19.46 4.33 -16.02
C TYR A 208 -18.41 3.51 -15.26
N LYS A 209 -17.99 2.42 -15.88
CA LYS A 209 -16.81 1.67 -15.48
C LYS A 209 -15.70 1.93 -16.48
N PHE A 210 -14.56 2.41 -15.97
CA PHE A 210 -13.36 2.62 -16.76
C PHE A 210 -12.33 1.54 -16.44
N VAL A 211 -11.66 1.05 -17.46
CA VAL A 211 -10.44 0.24 -17.34
C VAL A 211 -9.34 1.01 -18.04
N ILE A 212 -8.41 1.52 -17.24
CA ILE A 212 -7.42 2.51 -17.64
C ILE A 212 -6.05 1.83 -17.71
N PRO A 213 -5.45 1.71 -18.90
CA PRO A 213 -4.07 1.22 -19.04
C PRO A 213 -3.08 2.07 -18.24
N ALA A 214 -1.97 1.49 -17.83
CA ALA A 214 -0.94 2.16 -17.07
C ALA A 214 -0.47 3.48 -17.69
N ASP A 215 -0.31 3.53 -19.02
CA ASP A 215 0.15 4.72 -19.76
C ASP A 215 -0.83 5.92 -19.64
N LEU A 216 -2.10 5.65 -19.35
CA LEU A 216 -3.11 6.67 -19.09
C LEU A 216 -3.34 6.91 -17.58
N ALA A 217 -2.52 6.31 -16.72
CA ALA A 217 -2.58 6.39 -15.27
C ALA A 217 -1.22 6.82 -14.68
N TYR A 218 -0.54 5.91 -13.98
CA TYR A 218 0.73 6.21 -13.28
C TYR A 218 1.97 5.64 -14.00
N GLY A 219 1.80 4.92 -15.11
CA GLY A 219 2.89 4.38 -15.91
C GLY A 219 3.73 3.36 -15.14
N ASP A 220 5.04 3.52 -15.23
CA ASP A 220 6.07 2.71 -14.57
C ASP A 220 6.37 3.14 -13.13
N ARG A 221 5.62 4.11 -12.61
CA ARG A 221 5.81 4.61 -11.25
C ARG A 221 5.02 3.79 -10.24
N ASP A 222 5.70 3.28 -9.22
CA ASP A 222 5.09 2.74 -8.02
C ASP A 222 4.66 3.89 -7.09
N THR A 223 3.41 3.88 -6.63
CA THR A 223 2.85 4.89 -5.70
C THR A 223 2.75 4.35 -4.26
N GLY A 224 3.18 3.11 -4.01
CA GLY A 224 3.04 2.39 -2.75
C GLY A 224 1.77 1.56 -2.69
N SER A 225 0.60 2.11 -3.01
CA SER A 225 -0.67 1.37 -3.10
C SER A 225 -0.97 0.84 -4.51
N ILE A 226 -0.35 1.41 -5.54
CA ILE A 226 -0.51 1.02 -6.94
C ILE A 226 0.87 0.65 -7.49
N PRO A 227 1.12 -0.65 -7.74
CA PRO A 227 2.38 -1.09 -8.34
C PRO A 227 2.63 -0.48 -9.73
N ALA A 228 3.90 -0.38 -10.12
CA ALA A 228 4.26 0.04 -11.48
C ALA A 228 3.58 -0.82 -12.55
N ASN A 229 3.22 -0.21 -13.68
CA ASN A 229 2.57 -0.83 -14.83
C ASN A 229 1.17 -1.42 -14.55
N SER A 230 0.48 -0.95 -13.50
CA SER A 230 -0.85 -1.42 -13.15
C SER A 230 -1.92 -0.83 -14.06
N THR A 231 -2.80 -1.67 -14.60
CA THR A 231 -4.11 -1.25 -15.13
C THR A 231 -5.04 -0.96 -13.97
N LEU A 232 -5.76 0.16 -14.04
CA LEU A 232 -6.71 0.58 -13.01
C LEU A 232 -8.14 0.37 -13.46
N VAL A 233 -8.99 0.00 -12.53
CA VAL A 233 -10.44 -0.14 -12.74
C VAL A 233 -11.14 0.88 -11.85
N PHE A 234 -11.94 1.75 -12.45
CA PHE A 234 -12.76 2.71 -11.73
C PHE A 234 -14.23 2.55 -12.06
N GLU A 235 -15.07 2.51 -11.05
CA GLU A 235 -16.47 2.83 -11.19
C GLU A 235 -16.67 4.29 -10.82
N VAL A 236 -17.21 5.10 -11.73
CA VAL A 236 -17.38 6.54 -11.55
C VAL A 236 -18.83 6.91 -11.79
N GLU A 237 -19.41 7.66 -10.86
CA GLU A 237 -20.72 8.29 -10.99
C GLU A 237 -20.53 9.80 -11.06
N LEU A 238 -20.93 10.41 -12.16
CA LEU A 238 -20.83 11.85 -12.38
C LEU A 238 -22.08 12.55 -11.82
N LEU A 239 -21.89 13.26 -10.71
CA LEU A 239 -22.99 13.91 -9.99
C LEU A 239 -23.27 15.34 -10.47
N ASP A 240 -22.20 16.11 -10.77
CA ASP A 240 -22.31 17.52 -11.12
C ASP A 240 -21.07 18.02 -11.90
N ILE A 241 -21.24 19.14 -12.61
CA ILE A 241 -20.19 19.83 -13.35
C ILE A 241 -20.20 21.29 -12.95
N GLN A 242 -19.05 21.77 -12.49
CA GLN A 242 -18.78 23.20 -12.34
C GLN A 242 -18.01 23.65 -13.57
N LYS A 243 -18.67 24.44 -14.44
CA LYS A 243 -18.05 24.98 -15.63
C LYS A 243 -16.88 25.88 -15.28
N ALA A 244 -15.78 25.76 -16.01
CA ALA A 244 -14.69 26.72 -15.92
C ALA A 244 -15.24 28.12 -16.30
N ASP A 245 -14.92 29.14 -15.49
CA ASP A 245 -15.25 30.50 -15.84
C ASP A 245 -14.62 30.83 -17.19
N ALA A 246 -15.45 31.22 -18.17
CA ALA A 246 -14.93 31.69 -19.44
C ALA A 246 -13.96 32.84 -19.14
N PRO A 247 -12.76 32.91 -19.76
CA PRO A 247 -11.87 34.04 -19.54
C PRO A 247 -12.65 35.31 -19.86
N THR A 248 -12.87 36.14 -18.83
CA THR A 248 -13.50 37.45 -19.02
C THR A 248 -12.69 38.22 -20.03
N ALA A 249 -13.25 38.41 -21.23
CA ALA A 249 -12.67 39.20 -22.30
C ALA A 249 -12.74 40.72 -21.93
N ASP A 250 -12.20 41.07 -20.76
CA ASP A 250 -12.20 42.47 -20.27
C ASP A 250 -10.83 42.83 -19.68
N ALA A 251 -9.81 42.78 -20.55
CA ALA A 251 -8.51 43.40 -20.29
C ALA A 251 -7.87 43.89 -21.59
N ALA A 252 -8.65 44.46 -22.49
CA ALA A 252 -8.15 45.12 -23.69
C ALA A 252 -8.94 46.42 -23.92
N HIS A 253 -8.80 47.40 -23.00
CA HIS A 253 -8.93 48.82 -23.30
C HIS A 253 -8.62 49.62 -22.03
N GLU A 254 -7.35 49.99 -21.88
CA GLU A 254 -6.93 51.33 -21.41
C GLU A 254 -5.42 51.44 -21.60
N HIS A 255 -5.02 51.97 -22.75
CA HIS A 255 -4.01 53.02 -22.92
C HIS A 255 -3.94 53.45 -24.39
#